data_b54511b2289851a26986f7fc40d5e867
#
_entry.id   b54511b2289851a26986f7fc40d5e867
#
_cell.length_a   1.000
_cell.length_b   1.000
_cell.length_c   1.000
_cell.angle_alpha   90.00
_cell.angle_beta   90.00
_cell.angle_gamma   90.00
#
_symmetry.space_group_name_H-M   'P 1'
#
loop_
_entity.id
_entity.type
_entity.pdbx_description
1 polymer ?
#
loop_
_entity_poly.entity_id
_entity_poly.type
_entity_poly.pdbx_seq_one_letter_code
_entity_poly.pdbx_strand_id
1 'polypeptide(L)'
;MSGSDDTESLVGTLRGTVVALVRRDGPDLSARQLAVLLTCYLESEAQTVRGLAATLDVSKPAITRALDRLADFDMVRRKTDPTDRRSVLVQRTPKGTTFIRDLRGIMKEAAKAKPVGDAGGRKKPGRAAR
;
A
#
# COMPACT_ATOMS: atom_id res chain seq x y z
N MET A 1 28.07 -11.33 -2.94
CA MET A 1 27.27 -10.43 -2.73
C MET A 1 27.04 -10.15 -1.36
N SER A 2 27.09 -9.10 -1.02
CA SER A 2 26.95 -8.82 0.31
C SER A 2 25.54 -8.55 0.66
N GLY A 3 25.13 -8.98 1.76
CA GLY A 3 23.79 -8.73 2.21
C GLY A 3 23.55 -7.26 2.42
N SER A 4 24.61 -6.55 2.67
CA SER A 4 24.49 -5.14 2.88
C SER A 4 24.09 -4.44 1.60
N ASP A 5 24.61 -4.85 0.48
CA ASP A 5 24.23 -4.26 -0.78
C ASP A 5 22.79 -4.57 -1.11
N ASP A 6 22.34 -5.77 -0.83
CA ASP A 6 20.95 -6.11 -1.09
C ASP A 6 20.02 -5.32 -0.19
N THR A 7 20.40 -5.14 1.05
CA THR A 7 19.58 -4.41 1.99
C THR A 7 19.48 -2.94 1.58
N GLU A 8 20.60 -2.35 1.19
CA GLU A 8 20.56 -0.97 0.74
C GLU A 8 19.72 -0.82 -0.50
N SER A 9 19.77 -1.79 -1.39
CA SER A 9 18.99 -1.76 -2.59
C SER A 9 17.50 -1.85 -2.27
N LEU A 10 17.14 -2.69 -1.31
CA LEU A 10 15.74 -2.82 -0.93
C LEU A 10 15.23 -1.55 -0.26
N VAL A 11 16.02 -0.96 0.60
CA VAL A 11 15.61 0.28 1.26
C VAL A 11 15.49 1.39 0.21
N GLY A 12 16.38 1.41 -0.76
CA GLY A 12 16.31 2.38 -1.84
C GLY A 12 15.05 2.20 -2.68
N THR A 13 14.68 0.95 -2.94
CA THR A 13 13.46 0.66 -3.68
C THR A 13 12.23 1.13 -2.89
N LEU A 14 12.24 0.90 -1.60
CA LEU A 14 11.16 1.35 -0.75
C LEU A 14 11.07 2.87 -0.78
N ARG A 15 12.20 3.56 -0.64
CA ARG A 15 12.20 4.99 -0.67
C ARG A 15 11.65 5.50 -2.00
N GLY A 16 12.12 4.97 -3.11
CA GLY A 16 11.65 5.39 -4.41
C GLY A 16 10.17 5.16 -4.59
N THR A 17 9.68 4.04 -4.08
CA THR A 17 8.26 3.70 -4.17
C THR A 17 7.43 4.69 -3.36
N VAL A 18 7.83 4.95 -2.13
CA VAL A 18 7.06 5.85 -1.26
C VAL A 18 7.08 7.27 -1.82
N VAL A 19 8.22 7.72 -2.32
CA VAL A 19 8.32 9.06 -2.90
C VAL A 19 7.38 9.16 -4.12
N ALA A 20 7.36 8.13 -4.95
CA ALA A 20 6.48 8.15 -6.12
C ALA A 20 5.02 8.19 -5.72
N LEU A 21 4.65 7.46 -4.67
CA LEU A 21 3.28 7.48 -4.19
C LEU A 21 2.89 8.85 -3.65
N VAL A 22 3.80 9.52 -2.98
CA VAL A 22 3.52 10.84 -2.43
C VAL A 22 3.37 11.86 -3.56
N ARG A 23 4.13 11.70 -4.62
CA ARG A 23 4.09 12.68 -5.69
C ARG A 23 2.89 12.57 -6.60
N ARG A 24 2.30 11.40 -6.70
CA ARG A 24 1.19 11.24 -7.63
C ARG A 24 -0.08 11.75 -7.01
N ASP A 25 -1.05 12.05 -7.83
CA ASP A 25 -2.36 12.41 -7.35
C ASP A 25 -3.02 11.14 -6.89
N GLY A 26 -3.65 11.18 -5.80
CA GLY A 26 -4.33 10.01 -5.30
C GLY A 26 -4.25 9.96 -3.81
N PRO A 27 -4.70 8.88 -3.24
CA PRO A 27 -4.76 8.80 -1.80
C PRO A 27 -3.38 8.69 -1.17
N ASP A 28 -3.25 9.30 -0.03
CA ASP A 28 -2.02 9.25 0.73
C ASP A 28 -2.29 8.28 1.87
N LEU A 29 -1.93 7.05 1.69
CA LEU A 29 -2.28 6.00 2.64
C LEU A 29 -1.25 5.87 3.75
N SER A 30 -1.74 5.68 4.96
CA SER A 30 -0.83 5.42 6.07
C SER A 30 -0.24 4.02 5.93
N ALA A 31 0.80 3.73 6.70
CA ALA A 31 1.38 2.39 6.67
C ALA A 31 0.35 1.33 7.02
N ARG A 32 -0.51 1.61 8.00
CA ARG A 32 -1.55 0.65 8.38
C ARG A 32 -2.54 0.43 7.25
N GLN A 33 -2.96 1.51 6.60
CA GLN A 33 -3.91 1.40 5.49
C GLN A 33 -3.28 0.64 4.33
N LEU A 34 -2.02 0.90 4.05
CA LEU A 34 -1.33 0.20 2.98
C LEU A 34 -1.16 -1.27 3.33
N ALA A 35 -0.84 -1.58 4.58
CA ALA A 35 -0.70 -2.99 5.00
C ALA A 35 -2.02 -3.75 4.85
N VAL A 36 -3.14 -3.11 5.20
CA VAL A 36 -4.45 -3.74 5.05
C VAL A 36 -4.72 -3.97 3.57
N LEU A 37 -4.48 -2.96 2.74
CA LEU A 37 -4.74 -3.07 1.32
C LEU A 37 -3.89 -4.17 0.69
N LEU A 38 -2.61 -4.19 0.99
CA LEU A 38 -1.73 -5.19 0.40
C LEU A 38 -2.11 -6.59 0.84
N THR A 39 -2.48 -6.76 2.10
CA THR A 39 -2.91 -8.07 2.58
C THR A 39 -4.16 -8.52 1.83
N CYS A 40 -5.12 -7.62 1.63
CA CYS A 40 -6.34 -7.97 0.92
C CYS A 40 -6.07 -8.34 -0.53
N TYR A 41 -5.06 -7.75 -1.15
CA TYR A 41 -4.82 -7.98 -2.57
C TYR A 41 -3.77 -9.05 -2.86
N LEU A 42 -2.95 -9.39 -1.89
CA LEU A 42 -1.90 -10.38 -2.14
C LEU A 42 -2.23 -11.76 -1.59
N GLU A 43 -3.11 -11.84 -0.60
CA GLU A 43 -3.50 -13.15 -0.11
C GLU A 43 -4.55 -13.75 -1.03
N SER A 44 -4.50 -15.05 -1.21
CA SER A 44 -5.44 -15.68 -2.14
C SER A 44 -6.84 -15.74 -1.58
N GLU A 45 -7.00 -15.76 -0.28
CA GLU A 45 -8.32 -15.87 0.32
C GLU A 45 -8.88 -14.53 0.71
N ALA A 46 -10.18 -14.40 0.68
CA ALA A 46 -10.82 -13.17 1.10
C ALA A 46 -10.49 -12.92 2.57
N GLN A 47 -10.16 -11.71 2.90
CA GLN A 47 -9.79 -11.34 4.26
C GLN A 47 -10.99 -10.90 5.05
N THR A 48 -10.93 -11.06 6.36
CA THR A 48 -12.00 -10.59 7.24
C THR A 48 -11.42 -9.54 8.17
N VAL A 49 -12.29 -8.73 8.74
CA VAL A 49 -11.86 -7.73 9.72
C VAL A 49 -11.12 -8.40 10.86
N ARG A 50 -11.67 -9.50 11.37
CA ARG A 50 -11.05 -10.21 12.48
C ARG A 50 -9.67 -10.77 12.09
N GLY A 51 -9.57 -11.35 10.89
CA GLY A 51 -8.31 -11.90 10.44
C GLY A 51 -7.26 -10.84 10.24
N LEU A 52 -7.65 -9.70 9.69
CA LEU A 52 -6.72 -8.59 9.49
C LEU A 52 -6.23 -8.05 10.82
N ALA A 53 -7.13 -7.94 11.81
CA ALA A 53 -6.73 -7.48 13.13
C ALA A 53 -5.68 -8.40 13.73
N ALA A 54 -5.87 -9.70 13.57
CA ALA A 54 -4.91 -10.67 14.08
C ALA A 54 -3.59 -10.59 13.32
N THR A 55 -3.64 -10.51 12.00
CA THR A 55 -2.44 -10.46 11.18
C THR A 55 -1.61 -9.21 11.47
N LEU A 56 -2.27 -8.08 11.62
CA LEU A 56 -1.55 -6.84 11.86
C LEU A 56 -1.31 -6.56 13.34
N ASP A 57 -1.89 -7.37 14.21
CA ASP A 57 -1.76 -7.19 15.66
C ASP A 57 -2.26 -5.80 16.07
N VAL A 58 -3.44 -5.45 15.59
CA VAL A 58 -4.10 -4.21 15.98
C VAL A 58 -5.55 -4.53 16.30
N SER A 59 -6.25 -3.60 16.88
CA SER A 59 -7.63 -3.84 17.29
C SER A 59 -8.57 -3.86 16.08
N LYS A 60 -9.72 -4.48 16.24
CA LYS A 60 -10.72 -4.48 15.19
C LYS A 60 -11.18 -3.07 14.83
N PRO A 61 -11.40 -2.17 15.78
CA PRO A 61 -11.73 -0.80 15.40
C PRO A 61 -10.65 -0.12 14.55
N ALA A 62 -9.38 -0.43 14.79
CA ALA A 62 -8.31 0.12 13.98
C ALA A 62 -8.40 -0.37 12.54
N ILE A 63 -8.74 -1.66 12.37
CA ILE A 63 -8.92 -2.21 11.03
C ILE A 63 -10.15 -1.58 10.37
N THR A 64 -11.23 -1.42 11.12
CA THR A 64 -12.45 -0.81 10.57
C THR A 64 -12.16 0.60 10.07
N ARG A 65 -11.39 1.37 10.83
CA ARG A 65 -11.03 2.72 10.40
C ARG A 65 -10.17 2.70 9.13
N ALA A 66 -9.24 1.76 9.04
CA ALA A 66 -8.42 1.64 7.85
C ALA A 66 -9.28 1.27 6.64
N LEU A 67 -10.22 0.35 6.83
CA LEU A 67 -11.11 -0.05 5.75
C LEU A 67 -12.06 1.08 5.35
N ASP A 68 -12.51 1.90 6.31
CA ASP A 68 -13.34 3.05 6.00
C ASP A 68 -12.59 3.96 5.03
N ARG A 69 -11.33 4.21 5.30
CA ARG A 69 -10.55 5.09 4.45
C ARG A 69 -10.34 4.47 3.06
N LEU A 70 -10.03 3.19 3.02
CA LEU A 70 -9.83 2.51 1.74
C LEU A 70 -11.15 2.45 0.95
N ALA A 71 -12.27 2.31 1.62
CA ALA A 71 -13.56 2.30 0.96
C ALA A 71 -13.92 3.68 0.44
N ASP A 72 -13.50 4.74 1.12
CA ASP A 72 -13.73 6.10 0.65
C ASP A 72 -13.03 6.31 -0.70
N PHE A 73 -11.92 5.63 -0.93
CA PHE A 73 -11.23 5.71 -2.20
C PHE A 73 -11.68 4.61 -3.16
N ASP A 74 -12.70 3.86 -2.77
CA ASP A 74 -13.24 2.76 -3.58
C ASP A 74 -12.19 1.69 -3.89
N MET A 75 -11.27 1.46 -2.98
CA MET A 75 -10.27 0.43 -3.18
C MET A 75 -10.66 -0.90 -2.57
N VAL A 76 -11.63 -0.89 -1.67
CA VAL A 76 -12.19 -2.12 -1.10
C VAL A 76 -13.68 -1.89 -0.86
N ARG A 77 -14.40 -2.99 -0.69
CA ARG A 77 -15.78 -2.97 -0.26
C ARG A 77 -15.92 -3.98 0.84
N ARG A 78 -16.90 -3.81 1.69
CA ARG A 78 -17.13 -4.74 2.79
C ARG A 78 -18.47 -5.41 2.59
N LYS A 79 -18.54 -6.67 2.98
CA LYS A 79 -19.75 -7.42 2.83
C LYS A 79 -19.88 -8.37 4.00
N THR A 80 -21.06 -8.50 4.57
CA THR A 80 -21.27 -9.48 5.62
C THR A 80 -21.12 -10.86 5.01
N ASP A 81 -20.42 -11.74 5.71
CA ASP A 81 -20.22 -13.09 5.23
C ASP A 81 -21.56 -13.81 5.26
N PRO A 82 -22.05 -14.33 4.16
CA PRO A 82 -23.36 -14.99 4.14
C PRO A 82 -23.38 -16.24 5.01
N THR A 83 -22.24 -16.85 5.26
CA THR A 83 -22.23 -18.05 6.09
C THR A 83 -21.96 -17.75 7.56
N ASP A 84 -21.57 -16.53 7.90
CA ASP A 84 -21.33 -16.16 9.28
C ASP A 84 -21.57 -14.67 9.41
N ARG A 85 -22.79 -14.31 9.82
CA ARG A 85 -23.18 -12.93 9.87
C ARG A 85 -22.36 -12.08 10.80
N ARG A 86 -21.57 -12.66 11.65
CA ARG A 86 -20.72 -11.88 12.53
C ARG A 86 -19.39 -11.54 11.87
N SER A 87 -19.15 -12.03 10.67
CA SER A 87 -17.91 -11.82 9.98
C SER A 87 -18.09 -10.84 8.85
N VAL A 88 -17.15 -9.93 8.67
CA VAL A 88 -17.19 -8.98 7.58
C VAL A 88 -16.06 -9.32 6.63
N LEU A 89 -16.41 -9.60 5.38
CA LEU A 89 -15.44 -9.91 4.35
C LEU A 89 -15.04 -8.66 3.61
N VAL A 90 -13.80 -8.59 3.20
CA VAL A 90 -13.30 -7.47 2.42
C VAL A 90 -13.22 -7.91 0.97
N GLN A 91 -13.84 -7.16 0.10
CA GLN A 91 -13.86 -7.48 -1.32
C GLN A 91 -12.96 -6.53 -2.09
N ARG A 92 -12.32 -7.03 -3.14
CA ARG A 92 -11.49 -6.22 -4.02
C ARG A 92 -12.38 -5.44 -4.97
N THR A 93 -11.86 -4.35 -5.51
CA THR A 93 -12.58 -3.55 -6.49
C THR A 93 -11.70 -3.36 -7.70
N PRO A 94 -12.28 -2.98 -8.84
CA PRO A 94 -11.46 -2.67 -10.01
C PRO A 94 -10.47 -1.54 -9.75
N LYS A 95 -10.88 -0.54 -8.97
CA LYS A 95 -10.01 0.59 -8.70
C LYS A 95 -8.85 0.17 -7.82
N GLY A 96 -9.11 -0.68 -6.84
CA GLY A 96 -8.03 -1.21 -6.00
C GLY A 96 -7.07 -2.08 -6.79
N THR A 97 -7.60 -2.88 -7.71
CA THR A 97 -6.75 -3.71 -8.56
C THR A 97 -5.85 -2.84 -9.43
N THR A 98 -6.38 -1.73 -9.95
CA THR A 98 -5.59 -0.80 -10.72
C THR A 98 -4.50 -0.16 -9.86
N PHE A 99 -4.83 0.20 -8.63
CA PHE A 99 -3.84 0.79 -7.73
C PHE A 99 -2.69 -0.19 -7.49
N ILE A 100 -3.00 -1.46 -7.27
CA ILE A 100 -1.97 -2.47 -7.02
C ILE A 100 -1.11 -2.68 -8.28
N ARG A 101 -1.73 -2.66 -9.45
CA ARG A 101 -0.99 -2.79 -10.68
C ARG A 101 -0.02 -1.62 -10.85
N ASP A 102 -0.49 -0.42 -10.57
CA ASP A 102 0.33 0.77 -10.66
C ASP A 102 1.48 0.71 -9.65
N LEU A 103 1.18 0.22 -8.46
CA LEU A 103 2.20 0.08 -7.43
C LEU A 103 3.31 -0.86 -7.88
N ARG A 104 2.94 -1.97 -8.52
CA ARG A 104 3.95 -2.90 -9.02
C ARG A 104 4.85 -2.21 -10.05
N GLY A 105 4.28 -1.41 -10.91
CA GLY A 105 5.06 -0.67 -11.89
C GLY A 105 5.99 0.34 -11.25
N ILE A 106 5.47 1.06 -10.26
CA ILE A 106 6.27 2.04 -9.53
C ILE A 106 7.46 1.35 -8.86
N MET A 107 7.21 0.19 -8.26
CA MET A 107 8.28 -0.53 -7.58
C MET A 107 9.33 -1.05 -8.55
N LYS A 108 8.89 -1.50 -9.72
CA LYS A 108 9.85 -1.95 -10.71
C LYS A 108 10.74 -0.79 -11.16
N GLU A 109 10.17 0.37 -11.36
CA GLU A 109 10.96 1.53 -11.74
C GLU A 109 11.89 1.95 -10.62
N ALA A 110 11.42 1.92 -9.39
CA ALA A 110 12.26 2.27 -8.25
C ALA A 110 13.43 1.31 -8.10
N ALA A 111 13.19 0.04 -8.39
CA ALA A 111 14.25 -0.96 -8.28
C ALA A 111 15.33 -0.79 -9.33
N LYS A 112 14.97 -0.19 -10.47
CA LYS A 112 15.94 0.01 -11.50
C LYS A 112 16.72 1.28 -11.33
N ALA A 113 16.23 2.20 -10.56
CA ALA A 113 16.84 3.51 -10.47
C ALA A 113 18.19 3.42 -9.82
N LYS A 114 19.09 4.27 -10.22
CA LYS A 114 20.37 4.28 -9.60
C LYS A 114 20.33 4.98 -8.28
N PRO A 115 21.25 4.67 -7.46
CA PRO A 115 21.30 5.30 -6.16
C PRO A 115 21.38 6.77 -6.34
N VAL A 116 20.69 7.43 -5.55
CA VAL A 116 20.67 8.74 -5.62
C VAL A 116 21.80 9.48 -5.23
N GLY A 117 22.54 9.03 -4.54
CA GLY A 117 23.58 9.77 -4.11
C GLY A 117 24.02 10.82 -4.96
N ASP A 118 24.07 10.58 -6.05
CA ASP A 118 24.60 11.48 -6.86
C ASP A 118 23.73 12.45 -7.38
N ALA A 119 22.82 12.28 -7.45
CA ALA A 119 21.98 13.08 -8.05
C ALA A 119 22.18 14.37 -7.83
N GLY A 120 22.77 14.56 -7.23
CA GLY A 120 22.89 15.76 -7.16
C GLY A 120 21.95 16.63 -7.48
N GLY A 121 21.51 16.93 -7.01
CA GLY A 121 20.77 17.87 -7.27
C GLY A 121 19.86 18.38 -8.01
N ARG A 122 19.57 18.05 -8.47
CA ARG A 122 18.74 18.47 -9.24
C ARG A 122 17.62 18.85 -8.64
N LYS A 123 17.18 19.75 -8.48
CA LYS A 123 16.14 20.12 -7.92
C LYS A 123 15.10 20.40 -8.73
N LYS A 124 14.15 20.04 -8.53
CA LYS A 124 13.10 20.21 -9.21
C LYS A 124 12.42 21.32 -8.82
N PRO A 125 12.06 22.02 -9.46
CA PRO A 125 11.39 23.20 -9.16
C PRO A 125 10.11 22.87 -8.66
N GLY A 126 9.74 22.78 -8.35
CA GLY A 126 8.58 22.66 -8.00
C GLY A 126 7.49 22.87 -7.60
N ARG A 127 6.96 22.32 -7.28
CA ARG A 127 5.82 22.31 -6.96
C ARG A 127 5.70 22.96 -5.86
N ALA A 128 5.95 23.61 -5.70
CA ALA A 128 5.80 24.28 -4.70
C ALA A 128 4.85 24.19 -3.84
N ALA A 129 4.70 24.50 -3.52
CA ALA A 129 3.88 24.52 -2.69
C ALA A 129 2.84 24.00 -2.51
N ARG A 130 2.55 23.82 -2.24
CA ARG A 130 1.58 23.32 -1.92
C ARG A 130 1.44 23.32 -0.87
#